data_37c30a5be582c24faa5ff54a35ae92ac
#
_entry.id   37c30a5be582c24faa5ff54a35ae92ac
#
_cell.length_a   1.000
_cell.length_b   1.000
_cell.length_c   1.000
_cell.angle_alpha   90.00
_cell.angle_beta   90.00
_cell.angle_gamma   90.00
#
_symmetry.space_group_name_H-M   'P 1'
#
loop_
_entity.id
_entity.type
_entity.pdbx_description
1 polymer ?
#
loop_
_entity_poly.entity_id
_entity_poly.type
_entity_poly.pdbx_seq_one_letter_code
_entity_poly.pdbx_strand_id
1 'polypeptide(L)'
;MTITLFFDTETTGLPIWSSPSGDPAQPHMTQFAGMMFRDDHLLASMNFMSRPDGWEIPAELTELTGITMEDANKFGLPEETVYRMALKMIRDADTIVAHNIPFDARIMRIAAKRFGTEDEAEEIKAKRRECTMTLGARELKARGMTGTGKSLGEVHKAIVGCEISGAHNALVDVVACRQIWLKIKENA
;
A
#
# COMPACT_ATOMS: atom_id res chain seq x y z
N MET A 1 -21.42 -8.77 -6.93
CA MET A 1 -20.43 -7.81 -7.43
C MET A 1 -19.55 -7.42 -6.26
N THR A 2 -18.25 -7.64 -6.36
CA THR A 2 -17.29 -7.41 -5.27
C THR A 2 -16.53 -6.11 -5.49
N ILE A 3 -16.42 -5.28 -4.46
CA ILE A 3 -15.60 -4.06 -4.50
C ILE A 3 -14.22 -4.39 -3.95
N THR A 4 -13.20 -4.20 -4.76
CA THR A 4 -11.79 -4.46 -4.40
C THR A 4 -11.01 -3.16 -4.40
N LEU A 5 -10.32 -2.87 -3.30
CA LEU A 5 -9.36 -1.77 -3.18
C LEU A 5 -7.95 -2.33 -3.33
N PHE A 6 -7.22 -1.85 -4.32
CA PHE A 6 -5.76 -1.99 -4.42
C PHE A 6 -5.13 -0.73 -3.84
N PHE A 7 -4.16 -0.88 -2.95
CA PHE A 7 -3.51 0.28 -2.33
C PHE A 7 -2.06 -0.01 -1.96
N ASP A 8 -1.31 1.06 -1.76
CA ASP A 8 0.09 1.05 -1.38
C ASP A 8 0.41 2.30 -0.54
N THR A 9 1.42 2.21 0.34
CA THR A 9 1.82 3.29 1.24
C THR A 9 3.33 3.50 1.22
N GLU A 10 3.77 4.76 1.02
CA GLU A 10 5.13 5.18 1.29
C GLU A 10 5.22 5.76 2.71
N THR A 11 6.39 5.62 3.33
CA THR A 11 6.54 5.93 4.76
C THR A 11 7.89 6.55 5.09
N THR A 12 8.04 7.09 6.31
CA THR A 12 9.33 7.56 6.83
C THR A 12 10.24 6.43 7.32
N GLY A 13 9.84 5.18 7.19
CA GLY A 13 10.63 4.01 7.62
C GLY A 13 9.79 2.77 7.81
N LEU A 14 10.42 1.69 8.22
CA LEU A 14 9.73 0.43 8.50
C LEU A 14 8.96 0.50 9.82
N PRO A 15 7.76 -0.15 9.92
CA PRO A 15 7.08 -0.30 11.19
C PRO A 15 7.96 -1.00 12.24
N ILE A 16 7.95 -0.50 13.46
CA ILE A 16 8.57 -1.17 14.60
C ILE A 16 7.61 -2.30 15.03
N TRP A 17 7.87 -3.50 14.51
CA TRP A 17 6.97 -4.64 14.70
C TRP A 17 6.87 -5.13 16.15
N SER A 18 7.92 -4.90 16.95
CA SER A 18 7.98 -5.23 18.37
C SER A 18 7.21 -4.27 19.28
N SER A 19 6.85 -3.07 18.76
CA SER A 19 6.11 -2.04 19.49
C SER A 19 4.63 -2.01 19.07
N PRO A 20 3.72 -1.54 19.93
CA PRO A 20 2.31 -1.32 19.57
C PRO A 20 2.15 -0.34 18.40
N SER A 21 1.04 -0.40 17.66
CA SER A 21 0.76 0.58 16.59
C SER A 21 0.62 2.02 17.09
N GLY A 22 0.26 2.21 18.35
CA GLY A 22 0.15 3.55 18.98
C GLY A 22 1.45 4.08 19.58
N ASP A 23 2.57 3.39 19.42
CA ASP A 23 3.86 3.89 19.87
C ASP A 23 4.22 5.17 19.09
N PRO A 24 4.60 6.29 19.74
CA PRO A 24 4.98 7.53 19.06
C PRO A 24 6.18 7.39 18.11
N ALA A 25 7.05 6.39 18.33
CA ALA A 25 8.19 6.11 17.47
C ALA A 25 7.84 5.40 16.15
N GLN A 26 6.58 5.01 15.96
CA GLN A 26 6.15 4.39 14.70
C GLN A 26 6.27 5.39 13.53
N PRO A 27 6.57 4.90 12.30
CA PRO A 27 6.77 5.74 11.14
C PRO A 27 5.50 6.54 10.77
N HIS A 28 5.71 7.61 10.03
CA HIS A 28 4.66 8.39 9.39
C HIS A 28 4.41 7.91 7.97
N MET A 29 3.18 8.06 7.48
CA MET A 29 2.81 7.79 6.10
C MET A 29 3.14 9.02 5.25
N THR A 30 4.07 8.88 4.30
CA THR A 30 4.47 9.98 3.39
C THR A 30 3.61 10.06 2.14
N GLN A 31 3.03 8.93 1.70
CA GLN A 31 2.08 8.86 0.59
C GLN A 31 1.11 7.71 0.79
N PHE A 32 -0.12 7.90 0.33
CA PHE A 32 -1.09 6.82 0.11
C PHE A 32 -1.59 6.88 -1.32
N ALA A 33 -1.57 5.75 -2.01
CA ALA A 33 -2.28 5.58 -3.26
C ALA A 33 -3.28 4.44 -3.15
N GLY A 34 -4.44 4.61 -3.79
CA GLY A 34 -5.48 3.58 -3.81
C GLY A 34 -6.34 3.66 -5.07
N MET A 35 -6.72 2.51 -5.59
CA MET A 35 -7.65 2.36 -6.71
C MET A 35 -8.72 1.35 -6.34
N MET A 36 -9.97 1.76 -6.38
CA MET A 36 -11.13 0.95 -6.03
C MET A 36 -11.87 0.51 -7.30
N PHE A 37 -12.12 -0.77 -7.43
CA PHE A 37 -12.79 -1.36 -8.57
C PHE A 37 -14.03 -2.13 -8.15
N ARG A 38 -15.07 -2.08 -8.98
CA ARG A 38 -16.16 -3.06 -8.99
C ARG A 38 -15.97 -3.92 -10.21
N ASP A 39 -15.54 -5.17 -9.98
CA ASP A 39 -15.06 -6.03 -11.05
C ASP A 39 -13.93 -5.31 -11.82
N ASP A 40 -14.05 -4.98 -13.10
CA ASP A 40 -13.05 -4.22 -13.88
C ASP A 40 -13.35 -2.71 -13.99
N HIS A 41 -14.45 -2.23 -13.41
CA HIS A 41 -14.83 -0.84 -13.47
C HIS A 41 -14.19 -0.03 -12.33
N LEU A 42 -13.35 0.97 -12.67
CA LEU A 42 -12.77 1.89 -11.70
C LEU A 42 -13.86 2.79 -11.10
N LEU A 43 -14.05 2.71 -9.79
CA LEU A 43 -15.03 3.51 -9.04
C LEU A 43 -14.42 4.78 -8.48
N ALA A 44 -13.20 4.68 -7.94
CA ALA A 44 -12.49 5.78 -7.30
C ALA A 44 -10.99 5.53 -7.32
N SER A 45 -10.22 6.61 -7.35
CA SER A 45 -8.78 6.58 -7.14
C SER A 45 -8.33 7.77 -6.30
N MET A 46 -7.28 7.57 -5.52
CA MET A 46 -6.57 8.66 -4.84
C MET A 46 -5.07 8.41 -4.87
N ASN A 47 -4.32 9.50 -4.87
CA ASN A 47 -2.86 9.49 -4.74
C ASN A 47 -2.45 10.82 -4.08
N PHE A 48 -2.16 10.79 -2.79
CA PHE A 48 -1.83 12.00 -2.02
C PHE A 48 -0.60 11.78 -1.15
N MET A 49 0.29 12.78 -1.19
CA MET A 49 1.37 12.90 -0.21
C MET A 49 0.82 13.46 1.10
N SER A 50 1.41 13.02 2.20
CA SER A 50 1.19 13.61 3.51
C SER A 50 2.15 14.77 3.73
N ARG A 51 1.62 15.89 4.23
CA ARG A 51 2.43 17.03 4.65
C ARG A 51 3.07 16.74 6.01
N PRO A 52 4.39 16.85 6.14
CA PRO A 52 5.07 16.72 7.41
C PRO A 52 4.58 17.75 8.45
N ASP A 53 4.40 17.28 9.68
CA ASP A 53 4.06 18.11 10.85
C ASP A 53 4.88 17.61 12.04
N GLY A 54 6.05 18.24 12.25
CA GLY A 54 6.98 17.85 13.30
C GLY A 54 7.81 16.60 13.02
N TRP A 55 7.77 16.05 11.80
CA TRP A 55 8.57 14.93 11.34
C TRP A 55 9.21 15.22 9.98
N GLU A 56 10.21 14.44 9.60
CA GLU A 56 10.96 14.62 8.34
C GLU A 56 10.95 13.32 7.53
N ILE A 57 11.16 13.46 6.22
CA ILE A 57 11.37 12.34 5.31
C ILE A 57 12.89 12.10 5.26
N PRO A 58 13.38 10.92 5.68
CA PRO A 58 14.80 10.59 5.58
C PRO A 58 15.32 10.67 4.14
N ALA A 59 16.57 11.12 3.97
CA ALA A 59 17.16 11.33 2.64
C ALA A 59 17.16 10.05 1.80
N GLU A 60 17.45 8.90 2.41
CA GLU A 60 17.42 7.60 1.74
C GLU A 60 16.03 7.22 1.23
N LEU A 61 14.96 7.66 1.90
CA LEU A 61 13.59 7.42 1.44
C LEU A 61 13.16 8.44 0.38
N THR A 62 13.69 9.66 0.41
CA THR A 62 13.55 10.60 -0.69
C THR A 62 14.23 10.07 -1.96
N GLU A 63 15.42 9.49 -1.87
CA GLU A 63 16.10 8.85 -3.01
C GLU A 63 15.31 7.67 -3.56
N LEU A 64 14.68 6.90 -2.69
CA LEU A 64 13.90 5.72 -3.07
C LEU A 64 12.56 6.09 -3.73
N THR A 65 11.79 6.99 -3.11
CA THR A 65 10.39 7.28 -3.48
C THR A 65 10.25 8.50 -4.37
N GLY A 66 11.27 9.37 -4.41
CA GLY A 66 11.23 10.66 -5.08
C GLY A 66 10.44 11.73 -4.31
N ILE A 67 9.89 11.43 -3.12
CA ILE A 67 9.12 12.38 -2.33
C ILE A 67 10.09 13.26 -1.53
N THR A 68 10.17 14.54 -1.88
CA THR A 68 10.99 15.53 -1.17
C THR A 68 10.21 16.20 -0.05
N MET A 69 10.94 16.72 0.95
CA MET A 69 10.35 17.58 1.99
C MET A 69 9.68 18.82 1.38
N GLU A 70 10.26 19.40 0.32
CA GLU A 70 9.71 20.56 -0.38
C GLU A 70 8.35 20.22 -1.00
N ASP A 71 8.25 19.13 -1.77
CA ASP A 71 7.02 18.72 -2.43
C ASP A 71 5.95 18.32 -1.41
N ALA A 72 6.34 17.57 -0.38
CA ALA A 72 5.43 17.14 0.68
C ALA A 72 4.85 18.36 1.45
N ASN A 73 5.67 19.36 1.73
CA ASN A 73 5.20 20.61 2.39
C ASN A 73 4.29 21.44 1.46
N LYS A 74 4.59 21.49 0.18
CA LYS A 74 3.89 22.35 -0.79
C LYS A 74 2.59 21.74 -1.30
N PHE A 75 2.60 20.44 -1.59
CA PHE A 75 1.50 19.74 -2.25
C PHE A 75 0.80 18.70 -1.36
N GLY A 76 1.42 18.32 -0.22
CA GLY A 76 0.87 17.33 0.70
C GLY A 76 -0.32 17.86 1.48
N LEU A 77 -1.25 16.94 1.76
CA LEU A 77 -2.36 17.17 2.69
C LEU A 77 -1.93 16.81 4.13
N PRO A 78 -2.59 17.33 5.18
CA PRO A 78 -2.38 16.82 6.53
C PRO A 78 -2.47 15.28 6.55
N GLU A 79 -1.54 14.61 7.24
CA GLU A 79 -1.52 13.13 7.30
C GLU A 79 -2.86 12.56 7.80
N GLU A 80 -3.51 13.24 8.76
CA GLU A 80 -4.85 12.87 9.20
C GLU A 80 -5.87 12.88 8.06
N THR A 81 -5.82 13.89 7.18
CA THR A 81 -6.74 13.98 6.04
C THR A 81 -6.53 12.81 5.08
N VAL A 82 -5.26 12.51 4.74
CA VAL A 82 -4.93 11.36 3.89
C VAL A 82 -5.42 10.05 4.53
N TYR A 83 -5.18 9.86 5.83
CA TYR A 83 -5.68 8.71 6.57
C TYR A 83 -7.21 8.59 6.52
N ARG A 84 -7.95 9.68 6.78
CA ARG A 84 -9.43 9.65 6.77
C ARG A 84 -10.00 9.27 5.41
N MET A 85 -9.41 9.79 4.33
CA MET A 85 -9.79 9.43 2.96
C MET A 85 -9.47 7.97 2.64
N ALA A 86 -8.29 7.50 3.01
CA ALA A 86 -7.87 6.11 2.84
C ALA A 86 -8.76 5.15 3.65
N LEU A 87 -9.09 5.49 4.89
CA LEU A 87 -10.00 4.71 5.73
C LEU A 87 -11.39 4.57 5.09
N LYS A 88 -11.91 5.66 4.49
CA LYS A 88 -13.18 5.60 3.75
C LYS A 88 -13.11 4.58 2.62
N MET A 89 -12.05 4.57 1.81
CA MET A 89 -11.88 3.59 0.74
C MET A 89 -11.77 2.15 1.28
N ILE A 90 -11.05 1.95 2.39
CA ILE A 90 -10.94 0.64 3.07
C ILE A 90 -12.32 0.18 3.55
N ARG A 91 -13.13 1.07 4.13
CA ARG A 91 -14.49 0.75 4.60
C ARG A 91 -15.41 0.32 3.47
N ASP A 92 -15.39 1.04 2.36
CA ASP A 92 -16.27 0.80 1.23
C ASP A 92 -15.90 -0.46 0.42
N ALA A 93 -14.67 -0.94 0.52
CA ALA A 93 -14.22 -2.14 -0.17
C ALA A 93 -14.67 -3.42 0.56
N ASP A 94 -15.01 -4.48 -0.19
CA ASP A 94 -15.22 -5.83 0.36
C ASP A 94 -13.89 -6.53 0.65
N THR A 95 -12.88 -6.28 -0.19
CA THR A 95 -11.53 -6.85 -0.08
C THR A 95 -10.49 -5.77 -0.33
N ILE A 96 -9.43 -5.78 0.46
CA ILE A 96 -8.26 -4.93 0.26
C ILE A 96 -7.08 -5.77 -0.22
N VAL A 97 -6.32 -5.24 -1.18
CA VAL A 97 -5.19 -5.91 -1.82
C VAL A 97 -3.97 -4.99 -1.84
N ALA A 98 -2.82 -5.51 -1.44
CA ALA A 98 -1.53 -4.83 -1.56
C ALA A 98 -0.41 -5.83 -1.83
N HIS A 99 0.77 -5.34 -2.22
CA HIS A 99 1.96 -6.17 -2.29
C HIS A 99 2.67 -6.12 -0.93
N ASN A 100 2.72 -7.25 -0.21
CA ASN A 100 3.10 -7.30 1.21
C ASN A 100 2.10 -6.58 2.14
N ILE A 101 0.82 -6.85 1.95
CA ILE A 101 -0.29 -6.20 2.69
C ILE A 101 -0.13 -6.13 4.24
N PRO A 102 0.61 -7.03 4.93
CA PRO A 102 0.87 -6.83 6.36
C PRO A 102 1.53 -5.49 6.67
N PHE A 103 2.42 -5.00 5.78
CA PHE A 103 3.07 -3.70 5.93
C PHE A 103 2.05 -2.56 5.85
N ASP A 104 1.33 -2.46 4.74
CA ASP A 104 0.37 -1.37 4.49
C ASP A 104 -0.76 -1.35 5.51
N ALA A 105 -1.30 -2.52 5.85
CA ALA A 105 -2.31 -2.63 6.90
C ALA A 105 -1.74 -2.22 8.28
N ARG A 106 -0.45 -2.42 8.54
CA ARG A 106 0.21 -1.94 9.76
C ARG A 106 0.33 -0.42 9.76
N ILE A 107 0.74 0.20 8.65
CA ILE A 107 0.81 1.66 8.48
C ILE A 107 -0.56 2.29 8.69
N MET A 108 -1.60 1.76 8.07
CA MET A 108 -2.97 2.25 8.26
C MET A 108 -3.44 2.14 9.72
N ARG A 109 -3.06 1.07 10.45
CA ARG A 109 -3.36 0.93 11.88
C ARG A 109 -2.56 1.89 12.76
N ILE A 110 -1.33 2.21 12.39
CA ILE A 110 -0.52 3.25 13.05
C ILE A 110 -1.21 4.60 12.89
N ALA A 111 -1.63 4.96 11.68
CA ALA A 111 -2.38 6.18 11.42
C ALA A 111 -3.73 6.21 12.18
N ALA A 112 -4.44 5.08 12.28
CA ALA A 112 -5.66 4.96 13.08
C ALA A 112 -5.41 5.23 14.57
N LYS A 113 -4.29 4.74 15.12
CA LYS A 113 -3.91 5.01 16.52
C LYS A 113 -3.48 6.44 16.76
N ARG A 114 -2.92 7.11 15.74
CA ARG A 114 -2.44 8.50 15.82
C ARG A 114 -3.57 9.51 15.64
N PHE A 115 -4.50 9.28 14.73
CA PHE A 115 -5.52 10.25 14.29
C PHE A 115 -6.96 9.76 14.48
N GLY A 116 -7.17 8.51 14.80
CA GLY A 116 -8.48 7.88 14.86
C GLY A 116 -8.78 7.26 16.22
N THR A 117 -9.40 6.09 16.16
CA THR A 117 -9.83 5.34 17.33
C THR A 117 -9.29 3.91 17.33
N GLU A 118 -9.39 3.25 18.49
CA GLU A 118 -9.09 1.82 18.60
C GLU A 118 -9.96 0.98 17.67
N ASP A 119 -11.26 1.30 17.60
CA ASP A 119 -12.22 0.58 16.77
C ASP A 119 -11.85 0.68 15.28
N GLU A 120 -11.38 1.84 14.81
CA GLU A 120 -10.89 2.01 13.44
C GLU A 120 -9.65 1.14 13.16
N ALA A 121 -8.74 1.03 14.13
CA ALA A 121 -7.57 0.15 13.99
C ALA A 121 -7.96 -1.34 13.93
N GLU A 122 -8.92 -1.77 14.74
CA GLU A 122 -9.42 -3.14 14.69
C GLU A 122 -10.28 -3.41 13.44
N GLU A 123 -11.04 -2.44 12.94
CA GLU A 123 -11.75 -2.52 11.66
C GLU A 123 -10.79 -2.78 10.50
N ILE A 124 -9.69 -2.02 10.41
CA ILE A 124 -8.65 -2.23 9.39
C ILE A 124 -8.05 -3.64 9.51
N LYS A 125 -7.80 -4.09 10.75
CA LYS A 125 -7.23 -5.42 11.02
C LYS A 125 -8.17 -6.55 10.61
N ALA A 126 -9.48 -6.39 10.82
CA ALA A 126 -10.50 -7.38 10.49
C ALA A 126 -10.85 -7.45 9.00
N LYS A 127 -10.45 -6.45 8.19
CA LYS A 127 -10.79 -6.38 6.77
C LYS A 127 -10.27 -7.60 6.01
N ARG A 128 -11.08 -8.16 5.13
CA ARG A 128 -10.65 -9.24 4.20
C ARG A 128 -9.52 -8.71 3.33
N ARG A 129 -8.45 -9.47 3.23
CA ARG A 129 -7.23 -9.06 2.54
C ARG A 129 -6.65 -10.15 1.66
N GLU A 130 -6.05 -9.74 0.54
CA GLU A 130 -5.24 -10.59 -0.33
C GLU A 130 -3.86 -9.94 -0.52
N CYS A 131 -2.82 -10.76 -0.61
CA CYS A 131 -1.42 -10.32 -0.70
C CYS A 131 -0.82 -10.81 -2.01
N THR A 132 -0.51 -9.89 -2.94
CA THR A 132 0.05 -10.29 -4.24
C THR A 132 1.46 -10.87 -4.13
N MET A 133 2.23 -10.53 -3.10
CA MET A 133 3.51 -11.19 -2.81
C MET A 133 3.31 -12.69 -2.52
N THR A 134 2.33 -13.03 -1.67
CA THR A 134 2.04 -14.42 -1.31
C THR A 134 1.39 -15.18 -2.47
N LEU A 135 0.41 -14.56 -3.15
CA LEU A 135 -0.24 -15.15 -4.31
C LEU A 135 0.76 -15.39 -5.44
N GLY A 136 1.62 -14.40 -5.72
CA GLY A 136 2.68 -14.50 -6.72
C GLY A 136 3.67 -15.61 -6.42
N ALA A 137 4.13 -15.72 -5.17
CA ALA A 137 5.04 -16.78 -4.77
C ALA A 137 4.42 -18.18 -4.97
N ARG A 138 3.12 -18.34 -4.69
CA ARG A 138 2.41 -19.60 -4.92
C ARG A 138 2.27 -19.93 -6.41
N GLU A 139 1.92 -18.95 -7.22
CA GLU A 139 1.78 -19.08 -8.68
C GLU A 139 3.12 -19.44 -9.33
N LEU A 140 4.20 -18.73 -8.98
CA LEU A 140 5.54 -19.00 -9.51
C LEU A 140 6.04 -20.40 -9.14
N LYS A 141 5.78 -20.83 -7.89
CA LYS A 141 6.07 -22.20 -7.46
C LYS A 141 5.30 -23.24 -8.28
N ALA A 142 4.02 -23.00 -8.56
CA ALA A 142 3.18 -23.87 -9.39
C ALA A 142 3.71 -24.00 -10.82
N ARG A 143 4.32 -22.93 -11.37
CA ARG A 143 4.98 -22.91 -12.68
C ARG A 143 6.40 -23.54 -12.66
N GLY A 144 6.88 -24.05 -11.52
CA GLY A 144 8.22 -24.60 -11.37
C GLY A 144 9.33 -23.53 -11.29
N MET A 145 8.97 -22.28 -11.15
CA MET A 145 9.92 -21.16 -10.98
C MET A 145 10.31 -21.02 -9.51
N THR A 146 11.49 -21.52 -9.17
CA THR A 146 12.07 -21.41 -7.82
C THR A 146 13.16 -20.34 -7.79
N GLY A 147 13.33 -19.66 -6.66
CA GLY A 147 14.38 -18.64 -6.49
C GLY A 147 14.01 -17.25 -7.01
N THR A 148 12.81 -17.06 -7.53
CA THR A 148 12.30 -15.71 -7.83
C THR A 148 12.13 -14.95 -6.52
N GLY A 149 12.62 -13.71 -6.48
CA GLY A 149 12.46 -12.83 -5.33
C GLY A 149 11.00 -12.52 -5.02
N LYS A 150 10.79 -11.79 -3.94
CA LYS A 150 9.44 -11.45 -3.46
C LYS A 150 9.11 -9.97 -3.63
N SER A 151 10.02 -9.17 -4.17
CA SER A 151 9.75 -7.76 -4.44
C SER A 151 8.67 -7.61 -5.51
N LEU A 152 7.95 -6.49 -5.47
CA LEU A 152 6.89 -6.19 -6.44
C LEU A 152 7.42 -6.30 -7.88
N GLY A 153 8.60 -5.72 -8.15
CA GLY A 153 9.23 -5.73 -9.48
C GLY A 153 9.55 -7.14 -9.98
N GLU A 154 10.15 -7.99 -9.13
CA GLU A 154 10.49 -9.37 -9.50
C GLU A 154 9.23 -10.21 -9.78
N VAL A 155 8.22 -10.10 -8.91
CA VAL A 155 6.95 -10.82 -9.09
C VAL A 155 6.20 -10.31 -10.32
N HIS A 156 6.18 -8.99 -10.55
CA HIS A 156 5.55 -8.40 -11.73
C HIS A 156 6.24 -8.88 -13.01
N LYS A 157 7.56 -8.78 -13.10
CA LYS A 157 8.33 -9.27 -14.25
C LYS A 157 8.06 -10.74 -14.54
N ALA A 158 8.02 -11.57 -13.50
CA ALA A 158 7.84 -13.01 -13.66
C ALA A 158 6.40 -13.42 -14.04
N ILE A 159 5.37 -12.69 -13.61
CA ILE A 159 3.96 -13.02 -13.83
C ILE A 159 3.37 -12.26 -15.01
N VAL A 160 3.65 -10.96 -15.11
CA VAL A 160 3.11 -10.07 -16.15
C VAL A 160 4.00 -10.05 -17.38
N GLY A 161 5.32 -10.24 -17.22
CA GLY A 161 6.28 -10.37 -18.33
C GLY A 161 7.02 -9.09 -18.70
N CYS A 162 6.86 -8.00 -17.95
CA CYS A 162 7.57 -6.75 -18.17
C CYS A 162 8.05 -6.12 -16.87
N GLU A 163 9.01 -5.21 -16.96
CA GLU A 163 9.52 -4.42 -15.84
C GLU A 163 8.55 -3.29 -15.49
N ILE A 164 8.56 -2.86 -14.21
CA ILE A 164 7.83 -1.68 -13.76
C ILE A 164 8.71 -0.46 -14.02
N SER A 165 8.17 0.54 -14.72
CA SER A 165 8.82 1.84 -14.85
C SER A 165 8.30 2.80 -13.78
N GLY A 166 9.20 3.39 -12.98
CA GLY A 166 8.83 4.31 -11.90
C GLY A 166 8.36 3.61 -10.61
N ALA A 167 8.89 2.42 -10.33
CA ALA A 167 8.71 1.74 -9.04
C ALA A 167 9.07 2.66 -7.87
N HIS A 168 8.52 2.36 -6.68
CA HIS A 168 8.59 3.20 -5.47
C HIS A 168 7.85 4.55 -5.61
N ASN A 169 6.84 4.59 -6.47
CA ASN A 169 5.76 5.56 -6.42
C ASN A 169 4.48 4.80 -6.12
N ALA A 170 3.82 5.10 -5.02
CA ALA A 170 2.70 4.31 -4.54
C ALA A 170 1.61 4.06 -5.60
N LEU A 171 1.32 5.03 -6.49
CA LEU A 171 0.32 4.82 -7.55
C LEU A 171 0.79 3.82 -8.62
N VAL A 172 2.07 3.87 -8.99
CA VAL A 172 2.67 2.90 -9.93
C VAL A 172 2.63 1.51 -9.34
N ASP A 173 2.95 1.39 -8.05
CA ASP A 173 2.98 0.12 -7.33
C ASP A 173 1.57 -0.45 -7.15
N VAL A 174 0.54 0.37 -6.93
CA VAL A 174 -0.87 -0.02 -6.97
C VAL A 174 -1.27 -0.61 -8.33
N VAL A 175 -0.87 0.02 -9.44
CA VAL A 175 -1.16 -0.47 -10.79
C VAL A 175 -0.48 -1.82 -11.03
N ALA A 176 0.80 -1.95 -10.67
CA ALA A 176 1.55 -3.19 -10.81
C ALA A 176 0.97 -4.31 -9.92
N CYS A 177 0.59 -3.98 -8.69
CA CYS A 177 -0.08 -4.90 -7.78
C CYS A 177 -1.38 -5.44 -8.40
N ARG A 178 -2.22 -4.57 -8.98
CA ARG A 178 -3.45 -4.99 -9.68
C ARG A 178 -3.15 -5.87 -10.89
N GLN A 179 -2.16 -5.55 -11.70
CA GLN A 179 -1.77 -6.36 -12.86
C GLN A 179 -1.38 -7.78 -12.46
N ILE A 180 -0.56 -7.93 -11.40
CA ILE A 180 -0.21 -9.25 -10.84
C ILE A 180 -1.48 -9.98 -10.41
N TRP A 181 -2.35 -9.32 -9.65
CA TRP A 181 -3.57 -9.92 -9.10
C TRP A 181 -4.50 -10.41 -10.21
N LEU A 182 -4.76 -9.60 -11.23
CA LEU A 182 -5.58 -9.97 -12.40
C LEU A 182 -4.99 -11.18 -13.11
N LYS A 183 -3.68 -11.16 -13.38
CA LYS A 183 -3.01 -12.22 -14.12
C LYS A 183 -3.05 -13.56 -13.39
N ILE A 184 -3.02 -13.55 -12.06
CA ILE A 184 -3.19 -14.76 -11.24
C ILE A 184 -4.64 -15.24 -11.29
N LYS A 185 -5.62 -14.32 -11.23
CA LYS A 185 -7.05 -14.69 -11.25
C LYS A 185 -7.52 -15.23 -12.62
N GLU A 186 -6.91 -14.77 -13.73
CA GLU A 186 -7.17 -15.33 -15.07
C GLU A 186 -6.76 -16.80 -15.20
N ASN A 187 -5.79 -17.24 -14.41
CA ASN A 187 -5.24 -18.60 -14.45
C ASN A 187 -5.81 -19.55 -13.38
N ALA A 188 -6.72 -19.07 -12.52
CA ALA A 188 -7.31 -19.83 -11.41
C ALA A 188 -8.67 -20.42 -11.76
#